data_a8855d7eb207e8921ecd8ffe92055eb0
#
_entry.id   a8855d7eb207e8921ecd8ffe92055eb0
#
_cell.length_a   1.000
_cell.length_b   1.000
_cell.length_c   1.000
_cell.angle_alpha   90.00
_cell.angle_beta   90.00
_cell.angle_gamma   90.00
#
_symmetry.space_group_name_H-M   'P 1'
#
loop_
_entity.id
_entity.type
_entity.pdbx_description
1 polymer ?
#
loop_
_entity_poly.entity_id
_entity_poly.type
_entity_poly.pdbx_seq_one_letter_code
_entity_poly.pdbx_strand_id
1 'polypeptide(L)'
;MVHAAFVFDAIRTPRGKGKSDGSLHEVRPISLVSHLLGHLRERNSLDTQLVDDIVLGCVTPIGEQGGNLPKMAALSAGWHERVAGQQINRFCASGLEAVNLAAMKVASGFE
;
A
#
# COMPACT_ATOMS: atom_id res chain seq x y z
N MET A 1 -9.52 -23.01 10.55
CA MET A 1 -10.34 -22.91 9.31
C MET A 1 -9.68 -21.91 8.38
N VAL A 2 -9.57 -22.23 7.09
CA VAL A 2 -9.04 -21.32 6.10
C VAL A 2 -10.21 -20.60 5.41
N HIS A 3 -10.14 -19.27 5.35
CA HIS A 3 -11.12 -18.44 4.66
C HIS A 3 -10.62 -18.11 3.25
N ALA A 4 -11.53 -17.83 2.34
CA ALA A 4 -11.18 -17.33 1.04
C ALA A 4 -10.73 -15.87 1.13
N ALA A 5 -9.64 -15.51 0.46
CA ALA A 5 -9.20 -14.14 0.30
C ALA A 5 -9.53 -13.70 -1.14
N PHE A 6 -10.20 -12.56 -1.27
CA PHE A 6 -10.64 -12.06 -2.57
C PHE A 6 -9.92 -10.77 -2.94
N VAL A 7 -9.64 -10.60 -4.23
CA VAL A 7 -9.17 -9.34 -4.79
C VAL A 7 -10.38 -8.56 -5.29
N PHE A 8 -10.71 -7.45 -4.63
CA PHE A 8 -11.86 -6.61 -4.97
C PHE A 8 -11.53 -5.54 -6.01
N ASP A 9 -10.29 -5.07 -6.02
CA ASP A 9 -9.86 -4.03 -6.95
C ASP A 9 -8.34 -4.11 -7.15
N ALA A 10 -7.89 -3.56 -8.26
CA ALA A 10 -6.46 -3.45 -8.58
C ALA A 10 -6.22 -2.17 -9.38
N ILE A 11 -5.44 -1.28 -8.83
CA ILE A 11 -5.10 0.00 -9.47
C ILE A 11 -3.59 0.23 -9.43
N ARG A 12 -3.11 1.11 -10.28
CA ARG A 12 -1.71 1.52 -10.31
C ARG A 12 -1.56 2.96 -10.80
N THR A 13 -0.43 3.56 -10.46
CA THR A 13 0.04 4.76 -11.16
C THR A 13 0.73 4.37 -12.47
N PRO A 14 0.88 5.28 -13.43
CA PRO A 14 1.82 5.07 -14.54
C PRO A 14 3.24 4.86 -13.99
N ARG A 15 4.03 4.10 -14.72
CA ARG A 15 5.45 3.94 -14.39
C ARG A 15 6.24 5.16 -14.83
N GLY A 16 7.17 5.56 -13.99
CA GLY A 16 8.18 6.55 -14.33
C GLY A 16 9.54 5.90 -14.55
N LYS A 17 10.36 6.52 -15.38
CA LYS A 17 11.77 6.16 -15.53
C LYS A 17 12.53 6.53 -14.25
N GLY A 18 13.32 5.63 -13.71
CA GLY A 18 14.06 5.84 -12.47
C GLY A 18 15.32 6.70 -12.62
N LYS A 19 15.20 7.85 -13.27
CA LYS A 19 16.28 8.80 -13.52
C LYS A 19 15.76 10.24 -13.35
N SER A 20 16.66 11.20 -13.30
CA SER A 20 16.35 12.62 -13.10
C SER A 20 15.39 13.21 -14.15
N ASP A 21 15.36 12.64 -15.36
CA ASP A 21 14.44 13.03 -16.43
C ASP A 21 13.15 12.20 -16.46
N GLY A 22 12.94 11.34 -15.45
CA GLY A 22 11.72 10.54 -15.35
C GLY A 22 10.49 11.35 -14.98
N SER A 23 9.33 10.95 -15.49
CA SER A 23 8.05 11.67 -15.32
C SER A 23 7.58 11.77 -13.86
N LEU A 24 8.03 10.84 -12.99
CA LEU A 24 7.68 10.82 -11.58
C LEU A 24 8.82 11.30 -10.67
N HIS A 25 9.90 11.83 -11.24
CA HIS A 25 11.08 12.20 -10.47
C HIS A 25 10.77 13.21 -9.34
N GLU A 26 9.91 14.17 -9.61
CA GLU A 26 9.53 15.19 -8.63
C GLU A 26 8.38 14.79 -7.72
N VAL A 27 7.83 13.59 -7.89
CA VAL A 27 6.72 13.11 -7.09
C VAL A 27 7.25 12.34 -5.88
N ARG A 28 6.87 12.77 -4.69
CA ARG A 28 7.28 12.11 -3.46
C ARG A 28 6.65 10.74 -3.32
N PRO A 29 7.35 9.74 -2.79
CA PRO A 29 6.81 8.39 -2.58
C PRO A 29 5.49 8.37 -1.81
N ILE A 30 5.39 9.15 -0.73
CA ILE A 30 4.15 9.23 0.05
C ILE A 30 2.97 9.72 -0.78
N SER A 31 3.20 10.66 -1.71
CA SER A 31 2.15 11.18 -2.57
C SER A 31 1.62 10.13 -3.54
N LEU A 32 2.50 9.26 -4.06
CA LEU A 32 2.08 8.14 -4.91
C LEU A 32 1.16 7.18 -4.16
N VAL A 33 1.55 6.78 -2.95
CA VAL A 33 0.75 5.86 -2.14
C VAL A 33 -0.56 6.50 -1.69
N SER A 34 -0.52 7.73 -1.17
CA SER A 34 -1.72 8.46 -0.74
C SER A 34 -2.71 8.65 -1.86
N HIS A 35 -2.24 8.92 -3.07
CA HIS A 35 -3.06 9.08 -4.27
C HIS A 35 -3.82 7.77 -4.59
N LEU A 36 -3.12 6.64 -4.57
CA LEU A 36 -3.74 5.33 -4.78
C LEU A 36 -4.78 5.01 -3.68
N LEU A 37 -4.43 5.24 -2.42
CA LEU A 37 -5.34 5.02 -1.30
C LEU A 37 -6.60 5.88 -1.40
N GLY A 38 -6.47 7.14 -1.79
CA GLY A 38 -7.60 8.04 -2.04
C GLY A 38 -8.53 7.50 -3.12
N HIS A 39 -7.97 7.05 -4.24
CA HIS A 39 -8.75 6.49 -5.34
C HIS A 39 -9.44 5.17 -4.97
N LEU A 40 -8.76 4.29 -4.24
CA LEU A 40 -9.38 3.05 -3.76
C LEU A 40 -10.58 3.32 -2.87
N ARG A 41 -10.45 4.29 -1.95
CA ARG A 41 -11.56 4.68 -1.07
C ARG A 41 -12.74 5.25 -1.85
N GLU A 42 -12.51 6.23 -2.70
CA GLU A 42 -13.56 6.91 -3.44
C GLU A 42 -14.26 5.99 -4.43
N ARG A 43 -13.49 5.25 -5.20
CA ARG A 43 -13.98 4.35 -6.26
C ARG A 43 -14.83 3.21 -5.70
N ASN A 44 -14.55 2.75 -4.50
CA ASN A 44 -15.24 1.63 -3.87
C ASN A 44 -16.18 2.05 -2.74
N SER A 45 -16.34 3.34 -2.47
CA SER A 45 -17.07 3.86 -1.31
C SER A 45 -16.64 3.15 -0.03
N LEU A 46 -15.32 2.97 0.13
CA LEU A 46 -14.73 2.19 1.20
C LEU A 46 -14.79 2.93 2.53
N ASP A 47 -15.41 2.33 3.53
CA ASP A 47 -15.28 2.75 4.92
C ASP A 47 -13.93 2.27 5.45
N THR A 48 -13.00 3.20 5.62
CA THR A 48 -11.64 2.87 6.04
C THR A 48 -11.52 2.37 7.48
N GLN A 49 -12.58 2.52 8.30
CA GLN A 49 -12.63 1.88 9.62
C GLN A 49 -12.64 0.35 9.55
N LEU A 50 -13.05 -0.20 8.41
CA LEU A 50 -13.11 -1.65 8.18
C LEU A 50 -11.79 -2.23 7.68
N VAL A 51 -10.79 -1.39 7.47
CA VAL A 51 -9.47 -1.83 7.00
C VAL A 51 -8.55 -2.06 8.19
N ASP A 52 -8.03 -3.25 8.32
CA ASP A 52 -7.12 -3.60 9.42
C ASP A 52 -5.68 -3.17 9.12
N ASP A 53 -5.19 -3.44 7.91
CA ASP A 53 -3.78 -3.25 7.59
C ASP A 53 -3.55 -2.82 6.13
N ILE A 54 -2.44 -2.15 5.90
CA ILE A 54 -1.90 -1.87 4.58
C ILE A 54 -0.51 -2.49 4.52
N VAL A 55 -0.34 -3.50 3.69
CA VAL A 55 0.96 -4.14 3.47
C VAL A 55 1.59 -3.56 2.22
N LEU A 56 2.69 -2.86 2.36
CA LEU A 56 3.39 -2.20 1.26
C LEU A 56 4.75 -2.85 0.99
N GLY A 57 4.96 -3.31 -0.23
CA GLY A 57 6.29 -3.71 -0.70
C GLY A 57 7.15 -2.48 -0.97
N CYS A 58 8.32 -2.42 -0.33
CA CYS A 58 9.26 -1.30 -0.49
C CYS A 58 10.69 -1.83 -0.45
N VAL A 59 11.40 -1.70 -1.58
CA VAL A 59 12.75 -2.26 -1.73
C VAL A 59 13.80 -1.40 -1.04
N THR A 60 13.58 -0.09 -0.95
CA THR A 60 14.55 0.85 -0.39
C THR A 60 13.89 1.67 0.74
N PRO A 61 13.67 1.05 1.93
CA PRO A 61 12.94 1.69 3.02
C PRO A 61 13.79 2.68 3.81
N ILE A 62 14.36 3.64 3.11
CA ILE A 62 15.20 4.71 3.70
C ILE A 62 14.75 6.08 3.18
N GLY A 63 15.12 7.14 3.88
CA GLY A 63 14.76 8.50 3.51
C GLY A 63 13.23 8.66 3.39
N GLU A 64 12.78 9.18 2.29
CA GLU A 64 11.34 9.39 2.03
C GLU A 64 10.52 8.09 1.92
N GLN A 65 11.17 6.94 1.78
CA GLN A 65 10.52 5.63 1.73
C GLN A 65 10.63 4.88 3.07
N GLY A 66 11.21 5.50 4.09
CA GLY A 66 11.34 4.91 5.43
C GLY A 66 10.20 5.30 6.37
N GLY A 67 10.34 4.89 7.62
CA GLY A 67 9.44 5.32 8.69
C GLY A 67 7.99 4.84 8.58
N ASN A 68 7.76 3.65 8.07
CA ASN A 68 6.42 3.08 7.85
C ASN A 68 5.59 3.92 6.87
N LEU A 69 6.04 3.95 5.64
CA LEU A 69 5.39 4.70 4.57
C LEU A 69 3.88 4.40 4.40
N PRO A 70 3.41 3.15 4.46
CA PRO A 70 1.98 2.88 4.30
C PRO A 70 1.13 3.50 5.41
N LYS A 71 1.58 3.48 6.66
CA LYS A 71 0.88 4.14 7.76
C LYS A 71 0.81 5.65 7.56
N MET A 72 1.92 6.25 7.20
CA MET A 72 1.98 7.70 6.95
C MET A 72 1.13 8.10 5.76
N ALA A 73 1.11 7.27 4.71
CA ALA A 73 0.28 7.52 3.54
C ALA A 73 -1.22 7.39 3.84
N ALA A 74 -1.61 6.44 4.67
CA ALA A 74 -3.00 6.29 5.11
C ALA A 74 -3.48 7.55 5.85
N LEU A 75 -2.69 8.04 6.78
CA LEU A 75 -3.00 9.29 7.50
C LEU A 75 -3.06 10.48 6.54
N SER A 76 -2.11 10.58 5.63
CA SER A 76 -2.07 11.64 4.61
C SER A 76 -3.28 11.59 3.66
N ALA A 77 -3.78 10.41 3.36
CA ALA A 77 -4.97 10.21 2.53
C ALA A 77 -6.30 10.39 3.29
N GLY A 78 -6.24 10.70 4.58
CA GLY A 78 -7.42 10.87 5.42
C GLY A 78 -8.13 9.56 5.75
N TRP A 79 -7.43 8.44 5.71
CA TRP A 79 -7.96 7.16 6.17
C TRP A 79 -8.05 7.14 7.69
N HIS A 80 -8.90 6.27 8.22
CA HIS A 80 -9.12 6.18 9.65
C HIS A 80 -7.81 5.84 10.38
N GLU A 81 -7.60 6.46 11.54
CA GLU A 81 -6.35 6.33 12.31
C GLU A 81 -6.06 4.92 12.81
N ARG A 82 -7.08 4.06 12.90
CA ARG A 82 -6.93 2.65 13.29
C ARG A 82 -6.19 1.81 12.27
N VAL A 83 -6.20 2.22 10.99
CA VAL A 83 -5.58 1.43 9.93
C VAL A 83 -4.10 1.28 10.21
N ALA A 84 -3.65 0.05 10.38
CA ALA A 84 -2.24 -0.27 10.56
C ALA A 84 -1.49 -0.21 9.24
N GLY A 85 -0.18 -0.27 9.29
CA GLY A 85 0.65 -0.32 8.10
C GLY A 85 1.94 -1.05 8.37
N GLN A 86 2.41 -1.80 7.39
CA GLN A 86 3.72 -2.43 7.44
C GLN A 86 4.43 -2.35 6.10
N GLN A 87 5.73 -2.14 6.14
CA GLN A 87 6.60 -2.22 4.97
C GLN A 87 7.32 -3.55 4.99
N ILE A 88 7.39 -4.19 3.83
CA ILE A 88 8.16 -5.42 3.67
C ILE A 88 9.12 -5.29 2.50
N ASN A 89 10.26 -5.91 2.62
CA ASN A 89 11.28 -5.94 1.59
C ASN A 89 11.66 -7.38 1.26
N ARG A 90 11.39 -7.76 0.03
CA ARG A 90 11.85 -9.01 -0.57
C ARG A 90 12.44 -8.71 -1.95
N PHE A 91 13.25 -7.66 -2.02
CA PHE A 91 13.83 -7.13 -3.26
C PHE A 91 12.77 -6.99 -4.37
N CYS A 92 13.02 -7.46 -5.57
CA CYS A 92 12.09 -7.30 -6.69
C CYS A 92 10.73 -7.99 -6.49
N ALA A 93 10.61 -8.90 -5.53
CA ALA A 93 9.39 -9.60 -5.19
C ALA A 93 8.57 -8.92 -4.06
N SER A 94 8.97 -7.72 -3.62
CA SER A 94 8.32 -7.06 -2.47
C SER A 94 6.83 -6.82 -2.67
N GLY A 95 6.42 -6.35 -3.84
CA GLY A 95 5.00 -6.09 -4.13
C GLY A 95 4.18 -7.38 -4.17
N LEU A 96 4.70 -8.43 -4.80
CA LEU A 96 4.04 -9.74 -4.84
C LEU A 96 3.91 -10.33 -3.43
N GLU A 97 4.98 -10.24 -2.63
CA GLU A 97 4.97 -10.73 -1.25
C GLU A 97 3.96 -9.97 -0.39
N ALA A 98 3.83 -8.66 -0.59
CA ALA A 98 2.82 -7.86 0.11
C ALA A 98 1.40 -8.38 -0.13
N VAL A 99 1.07 -8.69 -1.39
CA VAL A 99 -0.24 -9.26 -1.75
C VAL A 99 -0.42 -10.64 -1.12
N ASN A 100 0.60 -11.49 -1.22
CA ASN A 100 0.55 -12.84 -0.62
C ASN A 100 0.37 -12.78 0.89
N LEU A 101 1.08 -11.89 1.56
CA LEU A 101 0.98 -11.74 3.01
C LEU A 101 -0.41 -11.25 3.42
N ALA A 102 -0.97 -10.27 2.75
CA ALA A 102 -2.33 -9.80 3.00
C ALA A 102 -3.34 -10.93 2.78
N ALA A 103 -3.21 -11.69 1.69
CA ALA A 103 -4.07 -12.83 1.43
C ALA A 103 -3.98 -13.91 2.51
N MET A 104 -2.77 -14.20 3.00
CA MET A 104 -2.58 -15.16 4.09
C MET A 104 -3.18 -14.68 5.41
N LYS A 105 -3.08 -13.39 5.72
CA LYS A 105 -3.70 -12.81 6.92
C LYS A 105 -5.22 -13.01 6.90
N VAL A 106 -5.86 -12.68 5.77
CA VAL A 106 -7.29 -12.89 5.59
C VAL A 106 -7.66 -14.38 5.64
N ALA A 107 -6.94 -15.21 4.91
CA ALA A 107 -7.22 -16.65 4.83
C ALA A 107 -7.08 -17.37 6.17
N SER A 108 -6.15 -16.91 7.01
CA SER A 108 -5.96 -17.48 8.36
C SER A 108 -6.97 -16.99 9.39
N GLY A 109 -7.74 -15.95 9.07
CA GLY A 109 -8.64 -15.29 10.00
C GLY A 109 -7.94 -14.37 11.00
N PHE A 110 -6.68 -14.01 10.74
CA PHE A 110 -5.93 -13.08 11.59
C PHE A 110 -6.43 -11.64 11.43
N GLU A 111 -6.80 -11.27 10.20
CA GLU A 111 -7.38 -9.98 9.86
C GLU A 111 -8.58 -10.14 8.93
#